data_e710b64db58d1450b2d06ca249e34551
#
_entry.id   e710b64db58d1450b2d06ca249e34551
#
_cell.length_a   1.000
_cell.length_b   1.000
_cell.length_c   1.000
_cell.angle_alpha   90.00
_cell.angle_beta   90.00
_cell.angle_gamma   90.00
#
_symmetry.space_group_name_H-M   'P 1'
#
loop_
_entity.id
_entity.type
_entity.pdbx_description
1 polymer ?
#
loop_
_entity_poly.entity_id
_entity_poly.type
_entity_poly.pdbx_seq_one_letter_code
_entity_poly.pdbx_strand_id
1 'polypeptide(L)'
;MSYFNVRVYGLLIDPEKGLLISDEKSEGKSFSKFPGGGLELGEGLRDALIREYMEECQVEIEVMAHFYTTDFYEKSSFNDSQVISIYYFVKALQPLNLTYQTEIFNFKDNSQQSFRWIQLKDLKVDDVTFKTDQTVVELLLKTMDL
;
A
#
# COMPACT_ATOMS: atom_id res chain seq x y z
N MET A 1 -22.41 -8.89 9.77
CA MET A 1 -22.10 -10.16 9.08
C MET A 1 -20.63 -10.20 8.69
N SER A 2 -19.96 -11.28 9.07
CA SER A 2 -18.55 -11.46 8.73
C SER A 2 -18.40 -11.84 7.26
N TYR A 3 -17.32 -11.39 6.63
CA TYR A 3 -17.05 -11.68 5.22
C TYR A 3 -15.55 -11.64 4.96
N PHE A 4 -15.13 -12.21 3.83
CA PHE A 4 -13.76 -12.09 3.38
C PHE A 4 -13.58 -10.75 2.66
N ASN A 5 -12.56 -10.04 3.05
CA ASN A 5 -12.21 -8.75 2.48
C ASN A 5 -10.91 -8.92 1.71
N VAL A 6 -11.01 -9.07 0.41
CA VAL A 6 -9.84 -9.24 -0.46
C VAL A 6 -9.33 -7.86 -0.83
N ARG A 7 -8.03 -7.64 -0.60
CA ARG A 7 -7.40 -6.35 -0.82
C ARG A 7 -6.14 -6.52 -1.67
N VAL A 8 -5.84 -5.54 -2.48
CA VAL A 8 -4.67 -5.58 -3.37
C VAL A 8 -3.86 -4.32 -3.22
N TYR A 9 -2.55 -4.47 -3.12
CA TYR A 9 -1.61 -3.37 -2.85
C TYR A 9 -0.44 -3.40 -3.81
N GLY A 10 0.12 -2.23 -4.08
CA GLY A 10 1.26 -2.08 -4.97
C GLY A 10 2.52 -1.65 -4.24
N LEU A 11 3.62 -2.25 -4.63
CA LEU A 11 4.94 -1.88 -4.18
C LEU A 11 5.59 -1.08 -5.31
N LEU A 12 5.48 0.24 -5.20
CA LEU A 12 6.05 1.16 -6.20
C LEU A 12 7.40 1.63 -5.72
N ILE A 13 8.44 1.18 -6.38
CA ILE A 13 9.82 1.49 -6.01
C ILE A 13 10.44 2.37 -7.09
N ASP A 14 10.83 3.58 -6.69
CA ASP A 14 11.58 4.50 -7.54
C ASP A 14 13.06 4.34 -7.22
N PRO A 15 13.95 4.24 -8.24
CA PRO A 15 15.38 4.02 -7.99
C PRO A 15 16.04 5.10 -7.11
N GLU A 16 15.53 6.33 -7.16
CA GLU A 16 16.11 7.44 -6.39
C GLU A 16 15.37 7.70 -5.09
N LYS A 17 14.03 7.63 -5.11
CA LYS A 17 13.18 8.03 -4.00
C LYS A 17 12.90 6.90 -3.02
N GLY A 18 12.86 5.66 -3.50
CA GLY A 18 12.58 4.49 -2.70
C GLY A 18 11.17 3.96 -2.87
N LEU A 19 10.58 3.53 -1.77
CA LEU A 19 9.26 2.88 -1.74
C LEU A 19 8.18 3.89 -1.37
N LEU A 20 7.09 3.93 -2.14
CA LEU A 20 5.97 4.84 -1.88
C LEU A 20 5.09 4.31 -0.77
N ILE A 21 4.87 5.14 0.24
CA ILE A 21 4.02 4.85 1.40
C ILE A 21 2.86 5.84 1.42
N SER A 22 1.67 5.33 1.73
CA SER A 22 0.46 6.12 1.95
C SER A 22 0.22 6.23 3.45
N ASP A 23 0.21 7.46 3.96
CA ASP A 23 -0.22 7.75 5.32
C ASP A 23 -1.68 8.15 5.28
N GLU A 24 -2.50 7.53 6.10
CA GLU A 24 -3.96 7.72 6.05
C GLU A 24 -4.53 7.93 7.44
N LYS A 25 -5.70 8.55 7.46
CA LYS A 25 -6.46 8.75 8.68
C LYS A 25 -7.90 8.32 8.42
N SER A 26 -8.41 7.42 9.25
CA SER A 26 -9.77 6.92 9.13
C SER A 26 -10.28 6.53 10.52
N GLU A 27 -11.51 6.92 10.82
CA GLU A 27 -12.18 6.57 12.07
C GLU A 27 -11.32 6.91 13.30
N GLY A 28 -10.66 8.08 13.27
CA GLY A 28 -9.83 8.54 14.37
C GLY A 28 -8.48 7.86 14.50
N LYS A 29 -8.14 6.98 13.58
CA LYS A 29 -6.86 6.26 13.56
C LYS A 29 -5.98 6.76 12.43
N SER A 30 -4.69 6.95 12.70
CA SER A 30 -3.68 7.25 11.68
C SER A 30 -2.83 6.01 11.46
N PHE A 31 -2.55 5.68 10.20
CA PHE A 31 -1.79 4.48 9.86
C PHE A 31 -1.04 4.68 8.55
N SER A 32 -0.01 3.88 8.37
CA SER A 32 0.82 3.87 7.16
C SER A 32 0.66 2.53 6.46
N LYS A 33 0.49 2.55 5.14
CA LYS A 33 0.33 1.35 4.35
C LYS A 33 0.82 1.59 2.92
N PHE A 34 0.81 0.54 2.10
CA PHE A 34 1.06 0.68 0.67
C PHE A 34 -0.20 1.18 -0.03
N PRO A 35 -0.06 1.91 -1.15
CA PRO A 35 -1.25 2.29 -1.93
C PRO A 35 -1.96 1.06 -2.49
N GLY A 36 -3.28 1.12 -2.51
CA GLY A 36 -4.15 0.02 -2.94
C GLY A 36 -5.44 0.04 -2.18
N GLY A 37 -6.19 -1.04 -2.26
CA GLY A 37 -7.48 -1.11 -1.59
C GLY A 37 -8.26 -2.38 -1.89
N GLY A 38 -9.56 -2.31 -1.66
CA GLY A 38 -10.45 -3.45 -1.77
C GLY A 38 -10.77 -3.85 -3.20
N LEU A 39 -10.86 -5.15 -3.42
CA LEU A 39 -11.32 -5.72 -4.68
C LEU A 39 -12.84 -5.52 -4.79
N GLU A 40 -13.29 -5.08 -5.94
CA GLU A 40 -14.73 -4.95 -6.23
C GLU A 40 -15.20 -6.16 -7.06
N LEU A 41 -16.47 -6.49 -6.91
CA LEU A 41 -17.05 -7.56 -7.72
C LEU A 41 -16.95 -7.19 -9.21
N GLY A 42 -16.55 -8.15 -10.01
CA GLY A 42 -16.45 -7.97 -11.47
C GLY A 42 -15.09 -7.54 -11.96
N GLU A 43 -14.11 -7.29 -11.07
CA GLU A 43 -12.77 -6.94 -11.51
C GLU A 43 -11.74 -7.98 -11.07
N GLY A 44 -10.68 -8.13 -11.85
CA GLY A 44 -9.53 -8.93 -11.45
C GLY A 44 -8.61 -8.16 -10.52
N LEU A 45 -7.68 -8.87 -9.88
CA LEU A 45 -6.75 -8.25 -8.92
C LEU A 45 -5.91 -7.15 -9.57
N ARG A 46 -5.40 -7.39 -10.77
CA ARG A 46 -4.57 -6.40 -11.47
C ARG A 46 -5.38 -5.16 -11.87
N ASP A 47 -6.61 -5.37 -12.34
CA ASP A 47 -7.51 -4.26 -12.70
C ASP A 47 -7.87 -3.41 -11.48
N ALA A 48 -8.10 -4.07 -10.34
CA ALA A 48 -8.38 -3.39 -9.09
C ALA A 48 -7.21 -2.49 -8.67
N LEU A 49 -5.98 -3.00 -8.79
CA LEU A 49 -4.80 -2.24 -8.41
C LEU A 49 -4.59 -1.04 -9.34
N ILE A 50 -4.82 -1.21 -10.64
CA ILE A 50 -4.75 -0.11 -11.61
C ILE A 50 -5.77 0.97 -11.25
N ARG A 51 -7.00 0.55 -10.92
CA ARG A 51 -8.07 1.47 -10.51
C ARG A 51 -7.70 2.23 -9.24
N GLU A 52 -7.22 1.52 -8.22
CA GLU A 52 -6.83 2.12 -6.94
C GLU A 52 -5.73 3.17 -7.10
N TYR A 53 -4.71 2.88 -7.92
CA TYR A 53 -3.65 3.86 -8.16
C TYR A 53 -4.16 5.07 -8.93
N MET A 54 -5.10 4.88 -9.86
CA MET A 54 -5.72 6.01 -10.55
C MET A 54 -6.53 6.87 -9.58
N GLU A 55 -7.29 6.25 -8.68
CA GLU A 55 -8.11 6.98 -7.70
C GLU A 55 -7.24 7.73 -6.69
N GLU A 56 -6.22 7.08 -6.15
CA GLU A 56 -5.42 7.64 -5.06
C GLU A 56 -4.26 8.49 -5.54
N CYS A 57 -3.60 8.09 -6.62
CA CYS A 57 -2.35 8.71 -7.08
C CYS A 57 -2.48 9.42 -8.42
N GLN A 58 -3.62 9.32 -9.08
CA GLN A 58 -3.88 9.89 -10.41
C GLN A 58 -2.81 9.50 -11.42
N VAL A 59 -2.39 8.24 -11.39
CA VAL A 59 -1.36 7.72 -12.29
C VAL A 59 -1.75 6.36 -12.84
N GLU A 60 -1.44 6.13 -14.11
CA GLU A 60 -1.53 4.79 -14.69
C GLU A 60 -0.30 4.00 -14.27
N ILE A 61 -0.52 2.73 -13.94
CA ILE A 61 0.57 1.83 -13.56
C ILE A 61 0.56 0.60 -14.45
N GLU A 62 1.73 -0.02 -14.55
CA GLU A 62 1.85 -1.40 -15.04
C GLU A 62 2.01 -2.28 -13.80
N VAL A 63 1.13 -3.28 -13.68
CA VAL A 63 1.23 -4.25 -12.60
C VAL A 63 2.22 -5.33 -13.04
N MET A 64 3.26 -5.52 -12.25
CA MET A 64 4.37 -6.40 -12.59
C MET A 64 4.26 -7.73 -11.85
N ALA A 65 5.34 -8.23 -11.29
CA ALA A 65 5.35 -9.54 -10.65
C ALA A 65 4.56 -9.54 -9.34
N HIS A 66 3.84 -10.62 -9.09
CA HIS A 66 3.27 -10.90 -7.78
C HIS A 66 4.41 -11.08 -6.77
N PHE A 67 4.26 -10.47 -5.61
CA PHE A 67 5.26 -10.58 -4.56
C PHE A 67 4.81 -11.49 -3.42
N TYR A 68 3.59 -11.27 -2.89
CA TYR A 68 3.14 -12.01 -1.71
C TYR A 68 1.62 -12.01 -1.60
N THR A 69 1.07 -13.09 -1.09
CA THR A 69 -0.33 -13.17 -0.65
C THR A 69 -0.31 -13.65 0.79
N THR A 70 -1.02 -12.96 1.68
CA THR A 70 -1.05 -13.35 3.09
C THR A 70 -1.65 -14.75 3.25
N ASP A 71 -1.03 -15.56 4.10
CA ASP A 71 -1.46 -16.93 4.37
C ASP A 71 -1.77 -17.17 5.84
N PHE A 72 -1.95 -16.09 6.61
CA PHE A 72 -2.30 -16.15 8.02
C PHE A 72 -3.61 -15.40 8.26
N TYR A 73 -4.28 -15.70 9.37
CA TYR A 73 -5.51 -15.02 9.73
C TYR A 73 -5.25 -13.57 10.14
N GLU A 74 -6.01 -12.64 9.57
CA GLU A 74 -5.96 -11.23 9.95
C GLU A 74 -7.37 -10.66 9.95
N LYS A 75 -7.82 -10.17 11.11
CA LYS A 75 -9.09 -9.46 11.21
C LYS A 75 -8.87 -8.00 10.87
N SER A 76 -9.81 -7.39 10.13
CA SER A 76 -9.75 -5.96 9.85
C SER A 76 -9.73 -5.15 11.14
N SER A 77 -8.95 -4.08 11.15
CA SER A 77 -8.95 -3.10 12.24
C SER A 77 -10.16 -2.17 12.19
N PHE A 78 -10.95 -2.23 11.12
CA PHE A 78 -12.02 -1.27 10.85
C PHE A 78 -13.42 -1.89 10.83
N ASN A 79 -13.53 -3.19 10.61
CA ASN A 79 -14.83 -3.84 10.48
C ASN A 79 -14.72 -5.33 10.85
N ASP A 80 -15.81 -6.07 10.63
CA ASP A 80 -15.93 -7.46 10.98
C ASP A 80 -15.57 -8.40 9.82
N SER A 81 -14.51 -8.05 9.08
CA SER A 81 -14.06 -8.86 7.96
C SER A 81 -12.73 -9.55 8.25
N GLN A 82 -12.50 -10.65 7.54
CA GLN A 82 -11.22 -11.34 7.52
C GLN A 82 -10.47 -10.86 6.26
N VAL A 83 -9.29 -10.27 6.45
CA VAL A 83 -8.54 -9.65 5.38
C VAL A 83 -7.62 -10.66 4.71
N ILE A 84 -7.65 -10.68 3.38
CA ILE A 84 -6.70 -11.40 2.54
C ILE A 84 -6.05 -10.35 1.66
N SER A 85 -4.74 -10.15 1.80
CA SER A 85 -4.02 -9.09 1.10
C SER A 85 -3.05 -9.67 0.09
N ILE A 86 -3.07 -9.10 -1.12
CA ILE A 86 -2.24 -9.55 -2.24
C ILE A 86 -1.38 -8.36 -2.69
N TYR A 87 -0.09 -8.60 -2.88
CA TYR A 87 0.91 -7.56 -3.16
C TYR A 87 1.60 -7.83 -4.49
N TYR A 88 1.66 -6.80 -5.32
CA TYR A 88 2.36 -6.82 -6.61
C TYR A 88 3.38 -5.68 -6.65
N PHE A 89 4.48 -5.91 -7.34
CA PHE A 89 5.31 -4.79 -7.77
C PHE A 89 4.58 -4.04 -8.86
N VAL A 90 4.67 -2.72 -8.83
CA VAL A 90 4.05 -1.87 -9.85
C VAL A 90 5.04 -0.83 -10.33
N LYS A 91 4.80 -0.34 -11.55
CA LYS A 91 5.61 0.69 -12.17
C LYS A 91 4.68 1.81 -12.64
N ALA A 92 5.02 3.05 -12.32
CA ALA A 92 4.28 4.20 -12.82
C ALA A 92 4.62 4.42 -14.30
N LEU A 93 3.59 4.61 -15.12
CA LEU A 93 3.77 4.83 -16.56
C LEU A 93 3.99 6.31 -16.90
N GLN A 94 3.66 7.21 -15.96
CA GLN A 94 3.92 8.64 -16.07
C GLN A 94 4.54 9.12 -14.76
N PRO A 95 5.17 10.30 -14.75
CA PRO A 95 5.63 10.90 -13.50
C PRO A 95 4.47 11.09 -12.53
N LEU A 96 4.69 10.77 -11.26
CA LEU A 96 3.69 10.99 -10.22
C LEU A 96 3.59 12.48 -9.92
N ASN A 97 2.38 13.01 -10.00
CA ASN A 97 2.10 14.41 -9.73
C ASN A 97 1.42 14.55 -8.36
N LEU A 98 2.10 14.07 -7.33
CA LEU A 98 1.63 14.09 -5.95
C LEU A 98 2.46 15.06 -5.13
N THR A 99 1.83 15.62 -4.11
CA THR A 99 2.55 16.35 -3.07
C THR A 99 3.03 15.35 -2.03
N TYR A 100 4.32 15.31 -1.78
CA TYR A 100 4.93 14.39 -0.84
C TYR A 100 5.26 15.10 0.46
N GLN A 101 5.16 14.38 1.56
CA GLN A 101 5.57 14.84 2.87
C GLN A 101 6.81 14.05 3.30
N THR A 102 7.65 14.66 4.13
CA THR A 102 8.80 13.96 4.71
C THR A 102 8.46 13.40 6.09
N GLU A 103 7.49 14.01 6.76
CA GLU A 103 7.06 13.60 8.09
C GLU A 103 5.84 12.70 8.01
N ILE A 104 5.83 11.67 8.86
CA ILE A 104 4.70 10.75 8.98
C ILE A 104 3.45 11.50 9.46
N PHE A 105 2.30 11.13 8.90
CA PHE A 105 0.98 11.66 9.29
C PHE A 105 0.86 13.18 9.14
N ASN A 106 1.60 13.76 8.22
CA ASN A 106 1.53 15.18 7.94
C ASN A 106 0.44 15.46 6.91
N PHE A 107 -0.79 15.54 7.39
CA PHE A 107 -1.96 15.77 6.53
C PHE A 107 -2.17 17.27 6.33
N LYS A 108 -2.40 17.67 5.08
CA LYS A 108 -2.60 19.07 4.68
C LYS A 108 -4.07 19.31 4.33
N ASP A 109 -4.55 20.51 4.64
CA ASP A 109 -5.85 21.02 4.18
C ASP A 109 -7.01 20.06 4.43
N ASN A 110 -7.09 19.50 5.65
CA ASN A 110 -8.12 18.52 6.05
C ASN A 110 -8.09 17.24 5.25
N SER A 111 -6.99 16.95 4.56
CA SER A 111 -6.83 15.70 3.83
C SER A 111 -6.79 14.52 4.78
N GLN A 112 -7.30 13.38 4.32
CA GLN A 112 -7.26 12.12 5.05
C GLN A 112 -6.11 11.22 4.57
N GLN A 113 -5.30 11.71 3.62
CA GLN A 113 -4.24 10.93 3.01
C GLN A 113 -3.07 11.82 2.63
N SER A 114 -1.86 11.33 2.84
CA SER A 114 -0.63 11.95 2.35
C SER A 114 0.34 10.87 1.94
N PHE A 115 1.34 11.23 1.13
CA PHE A 115 2.30 10.27 0.59
C PHE A 115 3.71 10.66 1.01
N ARG A 116 4.53 9.64 1.25
CA ARG A 116 5.99 9.80 1.50
C ARG A 116 6.75 8.70 0.79
N TRP A 117 8.01 9.02 0.51
CA TRP A 117 8.94 8.02 -0.01
C TRP A 117 9.89 7.61 1.11
N ILE A 118 10.16 6.32 1.21
CA ILE A 118 11.16 5.80 2.15
C ILE A 118 12.25 5.12 1.34
N GLN A 119 13.48 5.62 1.48
CA GLN A 119 14.64 5.00 0.83
C GLN A 119 14.75 3.56 1.31
N LEU A 120 15.06 2.64 0.39
CA LEU A 120 15.13 1.22 0.74
C LEU A 120 16.16 0.95 1.84
N LYS A 121 17.26 1.69 1.87
CA LYS A 121 18.29 1.54 2.91
C LYS A 121 17.76 1.92 4.30
N ASP A 122 16.71 2.71 4.38
CA ASP A 122 16.14 3.20 5.63
C ASP A 122 14.85 2.48 6.02
N LEU A 123 14.38 1.56 5.18
CA LEU A 123 13.11 0.87 5.38
C LEU A 123 13.16 -0.06 6.59
N LYS A 124 12.14 0.07 7.44
CA LYS A 124 11.98 -0.73 8.66
C LYS A 124 10.57 -1.30 8.72
N VAL A 125 10.41 -2.40 9.45
CA VAL A 125 9.13 -3.08 9.60
C VAL A 125 8.06 -2.14 10.17
N ASP A 126 8.41 -1.30 11.13
CA ASP A 126 7.45 -0.40 11.76
C ASP A 126 7.16 0.89 10.95
N ASP A 127 7.72 1.00 9.74
CA ASP A 127 7.32 2.07 8.81
C ASP A 127 5.89 1.87 8.28
N VAL A 128 5.35 0.66 8.42
CA VAL A 128 3.96 0.36 8.09
C VAL A 128 3.25 -0.19 9.32
N THR A 129 1.93 0.01 9.36
CA THR A 129 1.15 -0.20 10.58
C THR A 129 0.65 -1.62 10.77
N PHE A 130 0.14 -2.23 9.69
CA PHE A 130 -0.57 -3.50 9.81
C PHE A 130 0.37 -4.68 9.66
N LYS A 131 0.04 -5.78 10.36
CA LYS A 131 0.83 -7.01 10.32
C LYS A 131 1.02 -7.53 8.90
N THR A 132 -0.02 -7.43 8.07
CA THR A 132 0.04 -7.84 6.67
C THR A 132 1.14 -7.10 5.92
N ASP A 133 1.19 -5.78 6.05
CA ASP A 133 2.20 -4.94 5.41
C ASP A 133 3.58 -5.15 6.03
N GLN A 134 3.64 -5.32 7.35
CA GLN A 134 4.90 -5.57 8.05
C GLN A 134 5.55 -6.86 7.58
N THR A 135 4.75 -7.88 7.32
CA THR A 135 5.25 -9.14 6.75
C THR A 135 5.89 -8.92 5.39
N VAL A 136 5.27 -8.07 4.57
CA VAL A 136 5.80 -7.71 3.25
C VAL A 136 7.13 -6.97 3.38
N VAL A 137 7.24 -6.03 4.32
CA VAL A 137 8.50 -5.32 4.55
C VAL A 137 9.61 -6.30 4.97
N GLU A 138 9.30 -7.24 5.86
CA GLU A 138 10.26 -8.27 6.26
C GLU A 138 10.77 -9.07 5.06
N LEU A 139 9.85 -9.47 4.18
CA LEU A 139 10.19 -10.21 2.96
C LEU A 139 11.01 -9.37 1.99
N LEU A 140 10.66 -8.09 1.84
CA LEU A 140 11.43 -7.17 1.00
C LEU A 140 12.87 -7.04 1.49
N LEU A 141 13.05 -6.84 2.79
CA LEU A 141 14.37 -6.69 3.38
C LEU A 141 15.23 -7.93 3.16
N LYS A 142 14.65 -9.12 3.23
CA LYS A 142 15.35 -10.37 2.96
C LYS A 142 15.66 -10.53 1.48
N THR A 143 14.67 -10.30 0.63
CA THR A 143 14.75 -10.57 -0.81
C THR A 143 15.73 -9.62 -1.49
N MET A 144 15.77 -8.37 -1.05
CA MET A 144 16.64 -7.35 -1.62
C MET A 144 18.00 -7.24 -0.91
N ASP A 145 18.24 -8.11 0.03
CA ASP A 145 19.48 -8.18 0.82
C ASP A 145 19.82 -6.83 1.46
N LEU A 146 18.82 -6.22 2.07
CA LEU A 146 18.93 -4.90 2.70
C LEU A 146 19.23 -4.99 4.20
#